data_699cc48371d9bb00360849cc75b641d3
#
_entry.id   699cc48371d9bb00360849cc75b641d3
#
_cell.length_a   1.000
_cell.length_b   1.000
_cell.length_c   1.000
_cell.angle_alpha   90.00
_cell.angle_beta   90.00
_cell.angle_gamma   90.00
#
_symmetry.space_group_name_H-M   'P 1'
#
loop_
_entity.id
_entity.type
_entity.pdbx_description
1 polymer ?
#
loop_
_entity_poly.entity_id
_entity_poly.type
_entity_poly.pdbx_seq_one_letter_code
_entity_poly.pdbx_strand_id
1 'polypeptide(L)'
;PVRTQIIGLQTPEKVQQATRVKDFMNYQIMDQMKEYEPEFDSMLFHLPLAGSTFKKVYYDEVEGRAVSKFVPADDLIVPYTATSLDDAEAIIHRVKISENELRKQQVAGFYRDVELGKPQDNETDIEKKERELEGVSKTKDEDVFTLLECHVDLDIEGFEHVDPQTGE
;
A
#
# COMPACT_ATOMS: atom_id res chain seq x y z
N PRO A 1 -12.17 -9.59 -16.73
CA PRO A 1 -12.23 -10.05 -15.33
C PRO A 1 -13.34 -9.39 -14.53
N VAL A 2 -13.63 -8.08 -14.71
CA VAL A 2 -14.72 -7.42 -13.98
C VAL A 2 -16.05 -7.62 -14.70
N ARG A 3 -17.06 -8.01 -13.92
CA ARG A 3 -18.47 -8.08 -14.36
C ARG A 3 -19.28 -7.14 -13.51
N THR A 4 -20.17 -6.38 -14.13
CA THR A 4 -21.12 -5.51 -13.43
C THR A 4 -22.49 -6.15 -13.39
N GLN A 5 -23.17 -6.02 -12.25
CA GLN A 5 -24.56 -6.46 -12.07
C GLN A 5 -25.38 -5.30 -11.57
N ILE A 6 -26.55 -5.10 -12.16
CA ILE A 6 -27.47 -4.06 -11.73
C ILE A 6 -28.29 -4.62 -10.57
N ILE A 7 -28.27 -3.91 -9.44
CA ILE A 7 -29.10 -4.20 -8.29
C ILE A 7 -30.36 -3.31 -8.38
N GLY A 8 -31.54 -3.93 -8.35
CA GLY A 8 -32.85 -3.26 -8.47
C GLY A 8 -33.42 -3.21 -9.88
N LEU A 9 -34.22 -2.17 -10.17
CA LEU A 9 -34.94 -2.08 -11.45
C LEU A 9 -33.95 -1.87 -12.62
N GLN A 10 -34.05 -2.77 -13.61
CA GLN A 10 -33.26 -2.69 -14.83
C GLN A 10 -33.95 -1.78 -15.84
N THR A 11 -33.30 -0.70 -16.21
CA THR A 11 -33.70 0.16 -17.33
C THR A 11 -32.64 0.11 -18.43
N PRO A 12 -32.99 0.39 -19.70
CA PRO A 12 -32.01 0.41 -20.79
C PRO A 12 -30.81 1.35 -20.52
N GLU A 13 -31.07 2.48 -19.88
CA GLU A 13 -30.03 3.45 -19.50
C GLU A 13 -29.05 2.88 -18.47
N LYS A 14 -29.56 2.20 -17.43
CA LYS A 14 -28.73 1.55 -16.40
C LYS A 14 -27.90 0.42 -16.98
N VAL A 15 -28.41 -0.32 -17.96
CA VAL A 15 -27.67 -1.37 -18.67
C VAL A 15 -26.50 -0.77 -19.44
N GLN A 16 -26.70 0.34 -20.14
CA GLN A 16 -25.62 1.04 -20.85
C GLN A 16 -24.57 1.61 -19.87
N GLN A 17 -25.03 2.18 -18.74
CA GLN A 17 -24.10 2.66 -17.70
C GLN A 17 -23.27 1.52 -17.12
N ALA A 18 -23.90 0.41 -16.78
CA ALA A 18 -23.19 -0.78 -16.26
C ALA A 18 -22.17 -1.32 -17.25
N THR A 19 -22.47 -1.30 -18.55
CA THR A 19 -21.51 -1.70 -19.59
C THR A 19 -20.32 -0.75 -19.64
N ARG A 20 -20.54 0.56 -19.63
CA ARG A 20 -19.44 1.56 -19.60
C ARG A 20 -18.56 1.42 -18.36
N VAL A 21 -19.16 1.22 -17.19
CA VAL A 21 -18.41 1.00 -15.94
C VAL A 21 -17.58 -0.28 -16.03
N LYS A 22 -18.16 -1.37 -16.52
CA LYS A 22 -17.45 -2.64 -16.72
C LYS A 22 -16.25 -2.45 -17.65
N ASP A 23 -16.44 -1.81 -18.79
CA ASP A 23 -15.38 -1.64 -19.79
C ASP A 23 -14.27 -0.72 -19.26
N PHE A 24 -14.63 0.35 -18.55
CA PHE A 24 -13.67 1.25 -17.92
C PHE A 24 -12.85 0.56 -16.80
N MET A 25 -13.50 -0.21 -15.92
CA MET A 25 -12.79 -0.94 -14.87
C MET A 25 -11.86 -2.03 -15.44
N ASN A 26 -12.30 -2.73 -16.49
CA ASN A 26 -11.43 -3.70 -17.16
C ASN A 26 -10.23 -3.01 -17.80
N TYR A 27 -10.41 -1.88 -18.45
CA TYR A 27 -9.33 -1.08 -19.00
C TYR A 27 -8.35 -0.61 -17.90
N GLN A 28 -8.85 -0.12 -16.76
CA GLN A 28 -7.98 0.27 -15.66
C GLN A 28 -7.12 -0.89 -15.14
N ILE A 29 -7.74 -2.05 -14.90
CA ILE A 29 -7.06 -3.19 -14.29
C ILE A 29 -6.09 -3.88 -15.27
N MET A 30 -6.48 -4.01 -16.54
CA MET A 30 -5.71 -4.81 -17.51
C MET A 30 -4.68 -4.00 -18.30
N ASP A 31 -4.97 -2.72 -18.55
CA ASP A 31 -4.14 -1.89 -19.42
C ASP A 31 -3.36 -0.80 -18.66
N GLN A 32 -4.01 -0.15 -17.68
CA GLN A 32 -3.36 0.93 -16.94
C GLN A 32 -2.54 0.43 -15.75
N MET A 33 -3.10 -0.52 -14.98
CA MET A 33 -2.43 -1.05 -13.78
C MET A 33 -1.59 -2.29 -14.15
N LYS A 34 -0.47 -2.08 -14.80
CA LYS A 34 0.42 -3.17 -15.27
C LYS A 34 0.95 -4.05 -14.15
N GLU A 35 1.05 -3.50 -12.96
CA GLU A 35 1.47 -4.19 -11.75
C GLU A 35 0.37 -5.07 -11.15
N TYR A 36 -0.90 -4.89 -11.56
CA TYR A 36 -2.03 -5.57 -10.90
C TYR A 36 -1.91 -7.10 -10.93
N GLU A 37 -1.59 -7.66 -12.08
CA GLU A 37 -1.49 -9.11 -12.28
C GLU A 37 -0.30 -9.72 -11.52
N PRO A 38 0.95 -9.24 -11.67
CA PRO A 38 2.09 -9.80 -10.94
C PRO A 38 1.98 -9.60 -9.42
N GLU A 39 1.46 -8.47 -8.96
CA GLU A 39 1.25 -8.22 -7.53
C GLU A 39 0.14 -9.11 -6.95
N PHE A 40 -0.89 -9.39 -7.73
CA PHE A 40 -1.96 -10.30 -7.33
C PHE A 40 -1.48 -11.76 -7.28
N ASP A 41 -0.66 -12.17 -8.23
CA ASP A 41 -0.05 -13.50 -8.27
C ASP A 41 0.87 -13.70 -7.05
N SER A 42 1.72 -12.72 -6.75
CA SER A 42 2.55 -12.70 -5.54
C SER A 42 1.71 -12.83 -4.26
N MET A 43 0.60 -12.10 -4.18
CA MET A 43 -0.33 -12.18 -3.05
C MET A 43 -0.91 -13.58 -2.88
N LEU A 44 -1.36 -14.20 -3.98
CA LEU A 44 -1.92 -15.55 -3.96
C LEU A 44 -0.89 -16.61 -3.60
N PHE A 45 0.36 -16.43 -3.99
CA PHE A 45 1.46 -17.31 -3.62
C PHE A 45 1.78 -17.25 -2.12
N HIS A 46 1.80 -16.04 -1.54
CA HIS A 46 2.13 -15.84 -0.13
C HIS A 46 0.98 -16.20 0.82
N LEU A 47 -0.27 -16.11 0.36
CA LEU A 47 -1.44 -16.35 1.21
C LEU A 47 -1.42 -17.72 1.91
N PRO A 48 -1.17 -18.86 1.24
CA PRO A 48 -1.11 -20.15 1.90
C PRO A 48 0.11 -20.32 2.83
N LEU A 49 1.19 -19.56 2.60
CA LEU A 49 2.42 -19.63 3.41
C LEU A 49 2.30 -18.81 4.69
N ALA A 50 1.86 -17.56 4.57
CA ALA A 50 1.79 -16.62 5.69
C ALA A 50 0.42 -16.66 6.42
N GLY A 51 -0.61 -17.25 5.82
CA GLY A 51 -1.97 -17.27 6.36
C GLY A 51 -2.76 -15.97 6.15
N SER A 52 -2.08 -14.85 5.97
CA SER A 52 -2.68 -13.55 5.67
C SER A 52 -1.80 -12.75 4.70
N THR A 53 -2.45 -11.97 3.86
CA THR A 53 -1.79 -11.05 2.93
C THR A 53 -2.63 -9.80 2.78
N PHE A 54 -1.99 -8.70 2.44
CA PHE A 54 -2.64 -7.41 2.33
C PHE A 54 -2.42 -6.81 0.95
N LYS A 55 -3.32 -5.91 0.58
CA LYS A 55 -3.24 -5.19 -0.68
C LYS A 55 -3.47 -3.71 -0.42
N LYS A 56 -2.51 -2.89 -0.85
CA LYS A 56 -2.61 -1.44 -0.77
C LYS A 56 -3.06 -0.90 -2.13
N VAL A 57 -4.19 -0.20 -2.13
CA VAL A 57 -4.72 0.46 -3.33
C VAL A 57 -4.76 1.96 -3.06
N TYR A 58 -4.12 2.73 -3.93
CA TYR A 58 -4.05 4.18 -3.81
C TYR A 58 -3.93 4.84 -5.18
N TYR A 59 -4.15 6.14 -5.23
CA TYR A 59 -3.88 6.93 -6.41
C TYR A 59 -2.48 7.53 -6.32
N ASP A 60 -1.65 7.25 -7.32
CA ASP A 60 -0.31 7.79 -7.42
C ASP A 60 -0.36 9.10 -8.23
N GLU A 61 -0.08 10.22 -7.57
CA GLU A 61 -0.13 11.54 -8.20
C GLU A 61 0.99 11.74 -9.23
N VAL A 62 2.13 11.08 -9.05
CA VAL A 62 3.27 11.18 -9.96
C VAL A 62 2.99 10.43 -11.26
N GLU A 63 2.41 9.24 -11.15
CA GLU A 63 2.02 8.43 -12.30
C GLU A 63 0.63 8.82 -12.86
N GLY A 64 -0.16 9.57 -12.10
CA GLY A 64 -1.50 10.02 -12.48
C GLY A 64 -2.51 8.89 -12.66
N ARG A 65 -2.32 7.78 -11.93
CA ARG A 65 -3.17 6.58 -12.03
C ARG A 65 -3.37 5.86 -10.70
N ALA A 66 -4.36 5.01 -10.65
CA ALA A 66 -4.53 4.08 -9.54
C ALA A 66 -3.45 2.99 -9.58
N VAL A 67 -2.92 2.66 -8.42
CA VAL A 67 -1.87 1.65 -8.21
C VAL A 67 -2.36 0.63 -7.19
N SER A 68 -2.00 -0.62 -7.40
CA SER A 68 -2.35 -1.71 -6.51
C SER A 68 -1.12 -2.56 -6.22
N LYS A 69 -0.64 -2.53 -4.97
CA LYS A 69 0.56 -3.24 -4.52
C LYS A 69 0.22 -4.29 -3.49
N PHE A 70 0.91 -5.42 -3.58
CA PHE A 70 0.93 -6.43 -2.55
C PHE A 70 1.75 -5.95 -1.34
N VAL A 71 1.26 -6.22 -0.14
CA VAL A 71 1.96 -5.93 1.12
C VAL A 71 2.05 -7.25 1.90
N PRO A 72 3.26 -7.76 2.13
CA PRO A 72 3.48 -8.91 2.98
C PRO A 72 3.00 -8.66 4.42
N ALA A 73 2.58 -9.70 5.10
CA ALA A 73 2.14 -9.57 6.50
C ALA A 73 3.25 -9.04 7.41
N ASP A 74 4.51 -9.34 7.12
CA ASP A 74 5.68 -8.89 7.88
C ASP A 74 5.95 -7.38 7.77
N ASP A 75 5.45 -6.75 6.70
CA ASP A 75 5.61 -5.32 6.47
C ASP A 75 4.40 -4.49 6.93
N LEU A 76 3.37 -5.15 7.47
CA LEU A 76 2.20 -4.48 8.04
C LEU A 76 2.19 -4.64 9.55
N ILE A 77 2.26 -3.53 10.26
CA ILE A 77 2.25 -3.50 11.72
C ILE A 77 0.91 -2.93 12.17
N VAL A 78 0.20 -3.71 12.97
CA VAL A 78 -1.09 -3.33 13.56
C VAL A 78 -1.07 -3.62 15.07
N PRO A 79 -1.89 -2.94 15.90
CA PRO A 79 -2.00 -3.25 17.31
C PRO A 79 -2.44 -4.70 17.55
N TYR A 80 -1.87 -5.33 18.56
CA TYR A 80 -2.20 -6.73 18.90
C TYR A 80 -3.69 -6.93 19.24
N THR A 81 -4.35 -5.89 19.70
CA THR A 81 -5.77 -5.90 20.07
C THR A 81 -6.72 -5.77 18.87
N ALA A 82 -6.22 -5.38 17.71
CA ALA A 82 -7.04 -5.22 16.51
C ALA A 82 -7.55 -6.57 15.99
N THR A 83 -8.84 -6.65 15.74
CA THR A 83 -9.50 -7.84 15.16
C THR A 83 -9.67 -7.71 13.64
N SER A 84 -9.68 -6.48 13.13
CA SER A 84 -9.76 -6.15 11.71
C SER A 84 -8.94 -4.89 11.42
N LEU A 85 -8.70 -4.59 10.15
CA LEU A 85 -8.05 -3.33 9.76
C LEU A 85 -8.96 -2.12 10.02
N ASP A 86 -10.28 -2.30 9.96
CA ASP A 86 -11.24 -1.22 10.18
C ASP A 86 -11.33 -0.82 11.67
N ASP A 87 -10.93 -1.72 12.57
CA ASP A 87 -10.95 -1.53 14.03
C ASP A 87 -9.56 -1.17 14.60
N ALA A 88 -8.57 -1.05 13.73
CA ALA A 88 -7.21 -0.77 14.14
C ALA A 88 -7.00 0.74 14.30
N GLU A 89 -6.68 1.19 15.51
CA GLU A 89 -6.32 2.59 15.83
C GLU A 89 -5.08 3.07 15.07
N ALA A 90 -4.20 2.13 14.70
CA ALA A 90 -2.98 2.41 13.97
C ALA A 90 -2.69 1.31 12.96
N ILE A 91 -2.40 1.68 11.73
CA ILE A 91 -1.90 0.79 10.69
C ILE A 91 -0.60 1.38 10.17
N ILE A 92 0.49 0.64 10.30
CA ILE A 92 1.81 1.11 9.89
C ILE A 92 2.34 0.18 8.81
N HIS A 93 2.66 0.74 7.68
CA HIS A 93 3.31 0.03 6.56
C HIS A 93 4.80 0.35 6.54
N ARG A 94 5.62 -0.68 6.65
CA ARG A 94 7.08 -0.61 6.56
C ARG A 94 7.50 -0.70 5.11
N VAL A 95 8.16 0.34 4.60
CA VAL A 95 8.60 0.41 3.20
C VAL A 95 10.12 0.53 3.18
N LYS A 96 10.78 -0.37 2.46
CA LYS A 96 12.22 -0.29 2.20
C LYS A 96 12.44 0.51 0.90
N ILE A 97 13.22 1.57 0.97
CA ILE A 97 13.48 2.48 -0.16
C ILE A 97 14.96 2.81 -0.27
N SER A 98 15.49 2.89 -1.48
CA SER A 98 16.88 3.32 -1.70
C SER A 98 17.03 4.82 -1.48
N GLU A 99 18.24 5.27 -1.12
CA GLU A 99 18.54 6.70 -0.97
C GLU A 99 18.22 7.51 -2.23
N ASN A 100 18.55 6.97 -3.39
CA ASN A 100 18.30 7.64 -4.68
C ASN A 100 16.81 7.87 -4.94
N GLU A 101 15.99 6.86 -4.66
CA GLU A 101 14.53 6.96 -4.84
C GLU A 101 13.91 7.92 -3.83
N LEU A 102 14.38 7.87 -2.57
CA LEU A 102 13.92 8.78 -1.53
C LEU A 102 14.25 10.25 -1.89
N ARG A 103 15.48 10.51 -2.37
CA ARG A 103 15.87 11.86 -2.83
C ARG A 103 15.07 12.33 -4.05
N LYS A 104 14.77 11.45 -5.00
CA LYS A 104 13.88 11.80 -6.14
C LYS A 104 12.51 12.25 -5.65
N GLN A 105 11.94 11.56 -4.67
CA GLN A 105 10.64 11.89 -4.11
C GLN A 105 10.68 13.18 -3.29
N GLN A 106 11.80 13.49 -2.62
CA GLN A 106 12.01 14.80 -1.98
C GLN A 106 12.06 15.93 -3.02
N VAL A 107 12.82 15.75 -4.11
CA VAL A 107 12.92 16.74 -5.20
C VAL A 107 11.57 16.94 -5.90
N ALA A 108 10.79 15.88 -6.06
CA ALA A 108 9.44 15.94 -6.60
C ALA A 108 8.43 16.62 -5.65
N GLY A 109 8.81 16.89 -4.40
CA GLY A 109 7.96 17.51 -3.40
C GLY A 109 6.95 16.58 -2.73
N PHE A 110 7.06 15.28 -2.97
CA PHE A 110 6.22 14.27 -2.34
C PHE A 110 6.62 14.09 -0.86
N TYR A 111 7.91 13.97 -0.59
CA TYR A 111 8.44 14.00 0.77
C TYR A 111 9.03 15.35 1.10
N ARG A 112 9.01 15.68 2.40
CA ARG A 112 9.65 16.87 2.93
C ARG A 112 11.15 16.80 2.67
N ASP A 113 11.75 17.91 2.24
CA ASP A 113 13.20 18.03 2.08
C ASP A 113 13.85 18.14 3.48
N VAL A 114 14.36 17.01 3.94
CA VAL A 114 15.09 16.87 5.20
C VAL A 114 16.44 16.22 4.94
N GLU A 115 17.43 16.56 5.74
CA GLU A 115 18.73 15.93 5.68
C GLU A 115 18.60 14.46 6.10
N LEU A 116 18.98 13.55 5.20
CA LEU A 116 18.92 12.12 5.45
C LEU A 116 20.13 11.72 6.31
N GLY A 117 19.86 11.04 7.42
CA GLY A 117 20.90 10.38 8.19
C GLY A 117 21.54 9.21 7.42
N LYS A 118 22.34 8.41 8.08
CA LYS A 118 22.83 7.16 7.50
C LYS A 118 21.72 6.11 7.56
N PRO A 119 21.59 5.27 6.51
CA PRO A 119 20.70 4.11 6.56
C PRO A 119 21.02 3.26 7.78
N GLN A 120 19.99 2.86 8.53
CA GLN A 120 20.18 1.97 9.66
C GLN A 120 20.04 0.53 9.18
N ASP A 121 20.92 -0.33 9.67
CA ASP A 121 20.80 -1.76 9.48
C ASP A 121 19.69 -2.30 10.38
N ASN A 122 18.47 -2.29 9.86
CA ASN A 122 17.27 -2.79 10.54
C ASN A 122 16.94 -4.22 10.12
N GLU A 123 17.95 -4.97 9.69
CA GLU A 123 17.79 -6.38 9.35
C GLU A 123 17.38 -7.18 10.60
N THR A 124 16.28 -7.89 10.50
CA THR A 124 15.83 -8.77 11.58
C THR A 124 16.71 -10.01 11.67
N ASP A 125 16.72 -10.67 12.84
CA ASP A 125 17.47 -11.92 13.02
C ASP A 125 17.02 -13.03 12.05
N ILE A 126 15.77 -12.98 11.60
CA ILE A 126 15.21 -13.91 10.61
C ILE A 126 15.78 -13.62 9.23
N GLU A 127 15.71 -12.38 8.76
CA GLU A 127 16.25 -11.96 7.46
C GLU A 127 17.76 -12.24 7.38
N LYS A 128 18.48 -12.05 8.48
CA LYS A 128 19.90 -12.36 8.56
C LYS A 128 20.18 -13.85 8.40
N LYS A 129 19.39 -14.69 9.07
CA LYS A 129 19.51 -16.16 8.94
C LYS A 129 19.14 -16.65 7.55
N GLU A 130 18.09 -16.13 6.95
CA GLU A 130 17.67 -16.46 5.58
C GLU A 130 18.80 -16.14 4.59
N ARG A 131 19.36 -14.95 4.69
CA ARG A 131 20.50 -14.52 3.85
C ARG A 131 21.73 -15.40 4.05
N GLU A 132 22.05 -15.79 5.29
CA GLU A 132 23.14 -16.71 5.58
C GLU A 132 22.90 -18.10 4.96
N LEU A 133 21.66 -18.59 4.98
CA LEU A 133 21.27 -19.86 4.35
C LEU A 133 21.36 -19.80 2.83
N GLU A 134 21.03 -18.67 2.23
CA GLU A 134 21.13 -18.43 0.79
C GLU A 134 22.59 -18.18 0.34
N GLY A 135 23.51 -18.00 1.27
CA GLY A 135 24.92 -17.74 0.97
C GLY A 135 25.17 -16.36 0.35
N VAL A 136 24.25 -15.43 0.52
CA VAL A 136 24.35 -14.06 0.00
C VAL A 136 25.08 -13.18 1.01
N SER A 137 26.14 -12.52 0.58
CA SER A 137 26.85 -11.54 1.40
C SER A 137 26.23 -10.16 1.22
N LYS A 138 26.00 -9.43 2.31
CA LYS A 138 25.54 -8.06 2.26
C LYS A 138 26.57 -7.18 1.56
N THR A 139 26.20 -6.56 0.47
CA THR A 139 27.02 -5.57 -0.24
C THR A 139 26.75 -4.18 0.36
N LYS A 140 27.76 -3.31 0.40
CA LYS A 140 27.61 -1.94 0.94
C LYS A 140 26.61 -1.07 0.16
N ASP A 141 26.26 -1.49 -1.05
CA ASP A 141 25.31 -0.78 -1.91
C ASP A 141 23.83 -1.15 -1.62
N GLU A 142 23.60 -2.05 -0.67
CA GLU A 142 22.24 -2.47 -0.23
C GLU A 142 21.74 -1.68 0.97
N ASP A 143 22.39 -0.58 1.33
CA ASP A 143 21.91 0.31 2.37
C ASP A 143 20.60 0.98 1.94
N VAL A 144 19.50 0.50 2.51
CA VAL A 144 18.16 1.01 2.26
C VAL A 144 17.63 1.75 3.48
N PHE A 145 16.84 2.78 3.24
CA PHE A 145 16.08 3.44 4.29
C PHE A 145 14.79 2.67 4.55
N THR A 146 14.44 2.54 5.82
CA THR A 146 13.14 2.04 6.22
C THR A 146 12.23 3.21 6.52
N LEU A 147 11.17 3.35 5.73
CA LEU A 147 10.11 4.32 5.97
C LEU A 147 8.94 3.63 6.68
N LEU A 148 8.35 4.33 7.61
CA LEU A 148 7.12 3.94 8.27
C LEU A 148 6.01 4.86 7.80
N GLU A 149 5.10 4.33 7.01
CA GLU A 149 3.90 5.02 6.60
C GLU A 149 2.81 4.70 7.61
N CYS A 150 2.44 5.70 8.41
CA CYS A 150 1.55 5.55 9.54
C CYS A 150 0.16 6.11 9.19
N HIS A 151 -0.86 5.28 9.27
CA HIS A 151 -2.27 5.65 9.27
C HIS A 151 -2.77 5.48 10.69
N VAL A 152 -2.95 6.60 11.39
CA VAL A 152 -3.26 6.60 12.82
C VAL A 152 -4.30 7.67 13.13
N ASP A 153 -5.16 7.38 14.07
CA ASP A 153 -6.06 8.38 14.64
C ASP A 153 -5.30 9.13 15.73
N LEU A 154 -5.10 10.43 15.52
CA LEU A 154 -4.38 11.29 16.46
C LEU A 154 -5.29 12.41 16.89
N ASP A 155 -5.34 12.64 18.20
CA ASP A 155 -5.91 13.84 18.80
C ASP A 155 -4.83 14.94 18.79
N ILE A 156 -4.93 15.84 17.80
CA ILE A 156 -3.96 16.93 17.62
C ILE A 156 -4.70 18.25 17.83
N GLU A 157 -4.24 19.02 18.81
CA GLU A 157 -4.79 20.35 19.11
C GLU A 157 -4.85 21.25 17.86
N GLY A 158 -6.04 21.76 17.55
CA GLY A 158 -6.32 22.58 16.37
C GLY A 158 -6.64 21.79 15.08
N PHE A 159 -6.73 20.47 15.15
CA PHE A 159 -7.13 19.58 14.06
C PHE A 159 -8.24 18.62 14.49
N GLU A 160 -8.97 18.99 15.53
CA GLU A 160 -10.09 18.21 16.04
C GLU A 160 -11.17 18.06 14.94
N HIS A 161 -11.71 16.87 14.82
CA HIS A 161 -12.85 16.65 13.93
C HIS A 161 -14.09 17.33 14.51
N VAL A 162 -14.56 18.33 13.82
CA VAL A 162 -15.85 18.97 14.16
C VAL A 162 -16.92 18.39 13.26
N ASP A 163 -17.89 17.73 13.85
CA ASP A 163 -19.07 17.26 13.10
C ASP A 163 -19.81 18.47 12.51
N PRO A 164 -19.93 18.56 11.16
CA PRO A 164 -20.57 19.69 10.52
C PRO A 164 -22.08 19.83 10.84
N GLN A 165 -22.71 18.80 11.44
CA GLN A 165 -24.13 18.83 11.81
C GLN A 165 -24.34 19.22 13.27
N THR A 166 -23.47 18.81 14.18
CA THR A 166 -23.58 19.07 15.61
C THR A 166 -22.72 20.23 16.10
N GLY A 167 -21.62 20.51 15.40
CA GLY A 167 -20.66 21.56 15.77
C GLY A 167 -19.78 21.18 16.96
N GLU A 168 -19.79 19.89 17.36
CA GLU A 168 -18.93 19.31 18.39
C GLU A 168 -17.84 18.44 17.78
#